data_51b9a3ac367682197320219c5e30bcbb
#
_entry.id   51b9a3ac367682197320219c5e30bcbb
#
_cell.length_a   1.000
_cell.length_b   1.000
_cell.length_c   1.000
_cell.angle_alpha   90.00
_cell.angle_beta   90.00
_cell.angle_gamma   90.00
#
_symmetry.space_group_name_H-M   'P 1'
#
loop_
_entity.id
_entity.type
_entity.pdbx_description
1 polymer ?
#
loop_
_entity_poly.entity_id
_entity_poly.type
_entity_poly.pdbx_seq_one_letter_code
_entity_poly.pdbx_strand_id
1 'polypeptide(L)'
;MQKFHSLKVLKIKEETTSSVSISFDIPKNLKENYSYVSGQYVTLRAKIKGDLVSRSYSICSSPKSGLLKVAIKAIENGLFSNYANEALRQGDLLEVSIPEGRFIYRGSENKETLIGIAAGSGITPIMSIVNDALSENDKNQFVLIYGNKTIGDTMFHSEIEDLKSSYPD
;
A
#
# COMPACT_ATOMS: atom_id res chain seq x y z
N MET A 1 8.39 21.88 -3.40
CA MET A 1 7.90 21.17 -4.61
C MET A 1 8.07 19.70 -4.38
N GLN A 2 7.03 18.86 -4.57
CA GLN A 2 7.09 17.43 -4.37
C GLN A 2 8.10 16.79 -5.35
N LYS A 3 9.03 15.97 -4.84
CA LYS A 3 10.06 15.34 -5.66
C LYS A 3 9.55 14.01 -6.22
N PHE A 4 9.62 13.83 -7.53
CA PHE A 4 9.23 12.62 -8.24
C PHE A 4 10.43 11.94 -8.89
N HIS A 5 10.41 10.61 -8.92
CA HIS A 5 11.34 9.82 -9.72
C HIS A 5 10.56 8.83 -10.59
N SER A 6 11.10 8.52 -11.76
CA SER A 6 10.55 7.47 -12.61
C SER A 6 10.97 6.11 -12.05
N LEU A 7 10.03 5.33 -11.55
CA LEU A 7 10.24 3.99 -11.04
C LEU A 7 9.61 2.95 -11.95
N LYS A 8 10.29 1.83 -12.11
CA LYS A 8 9.79 0.70 -12.88
C LYS A 8 8.77 -0.10 -12.05
N VAL A 9 7.65 -0.45 -12.64
CA VAL A 9 6.69 -1.39 -12.09
C VAL A 9 7.34 -2.77 -12.03
N LEU A 10 7.63 -3.24 -10.83
CA LEU A 10 8.25 -4.55 -10.59
C LEU A 10 7.24 -5.69 -10.72
N LYS A 11 6.05 -5.51 -10.14
CA LYS A 11 5.00 -6.51 -10.14
C LYS A 11 3.63 -5.85 -9.99
N ILE A 12 2.64 -6.41 -10.67
CA ILE A 12 1.22 -6.13 -10.45
C ILE A 12 0.56 -7.44 -10.01
N LYS A 13 -0.23 -7.38 -8.95
CA LYS A 13 -1.02 -8.52 -8.45
C LYS A 13 -2.49 -8.08 -8.34
N GLU A 14 -3.38 -8.88 -8.87
CA GLU A 14 -4.82 -8.72 -8.65
C GLU A 14 -5.15 -9.05 -7.19
N GLU A 15 -5.74 -8.11 -6.48
CA GLU A 15 -6.21 -8.30 -5.09
C GLU A 15 -7.70 -8.66 -5.06
N THR A 16 -8.48 -8.05 -5.95
CA THR A 16 -9.90 -8.37 -6.22
C THR A 16 -10.18 -8.11 -7.70
N THR A 17 -11.37 -8.46 -8.18
CA THR A 17 -11.79 -8.16 -9.57
C THR A 17 -11.75 -6.67 -9.93
N SER A 18 -11.64 -5.78 -8.94
CA SER A 18 -11.61 -4.33 -9.12
C SER A 18 -10.43 -3.64 -8.42
N SER A 19 -9.42 -4.38 -8.00
CA SER A 19 -8.26 -3.79 -7.35
C SER A 19 -6.97 -4.55 -7.61
N VAL A 20 -5.90 -3.79 -7.76
CA VAL A 20 -4.54 -4.32 -7.96
C VAL A 20 -3.58 -3.76 -6.93
N SER A 21 -2.58 -4.56 -6.54
CA SER A 21 -1.39 -4.04 -5.86
C SER A 21 -0.23 -3.93 -6.84
N ILE A 22 0.57 -2.88 -6.66
CA ILE A 22 1.70 -2.51 -7.52
C ILE A 22 2.93 -2.38 -6.66
N SER A 23 3.97 -3.15 -6.97
CA SER A 23 5.29 -3.01 -6.36
C SER A 23 6.24 -2.33 -7.33
N PHE A 24 7.15 -1.51 -6.80
CA PHE A 24 8.11 -0.75 -7.59
C PHE A 24 9.53 -1.26 -7.37
N ASP A 25 10.31 -1.24 -8.44
CA ASP A 25 11.77 -1.44 -8.39
C ASP A 25 12.42 -0.10 -8.02
N ILE A 26 13.09 -0.07 -6.86
CA ILE A 26 13.75 1.13 -6.36
C ILE A 26 15.25 1.01 -6.65
N PRO A 27 15.80 1.85 -7.55
CA PRO A 27 17.22 1.87 -7.83
C PRO A 27 18.06 2.09 -6.55
N LYS A 28 19.25 1.48 -6.51
CA LYS A 28 20.12 1.54 -5.32
C LYS A 28 20.42 2.96 -4.84
N ASN A 29 20.61 3.90 -5.77
CA ASN A 29 20.87 5.32 -5.47
C ASN A 29 19.65 6.10 -4.98
N LEU A 30 18.44 5.51 -5.02
CA LEU A 30 17.21 6.13 -4.55
C LEU A 30 16.67 5.49 -3.28
N LYS A 31 17.30 4.45 -2.74
CA LYS A 31 16.80 3.71 -1.57
C LYS A 31 16.50 4.61 -0.36
N GLU A 32 17.38 5.56 -0.07
CA GLU A 32 17.18 6.50 1.04
C GLU A 32 15.98 7.42 0.81
N ASN A 33 15.73 7.85 -0.44
CA ASN A 33 14.59 8.69 -0.79
C ASN A 33 13.25 7.95 -0.63
N TYR A 34 13.25 6.63 -0.69
CA TYR A 34 12.07 5.78 -0.57
C TYR A 34 12.01 5.00 0.75
N SER A 35 12.85 5.37 1.73
CA SER A 35 12.64 4.96 3.12
C SER A 35 11.37 5.60 3.65
N TYR A 36 10.53 4.84 4.33
CA TYR A 36 9.23 5.31 4.82
C TYR A 36 8.90 4.73 6.20
N VAL A 37 7.92 5.35 6.84
CA VAL A 37 7.28 4.87 8.06
C VAL A 37 5.92 4.29 7.70
N SER A 38 5.53 3.18 8.33
CA SER A 38 4.25 2.52 8.07
C SER A 38 3.08 3.49 8.22
N GLY A 39 2.14 3.44 7.27
CA GLY A 39 1.01 4.36 7.15
C GLY A 39 1.21 5.55 6.22
N GLN A 40 2.45 5.83 5.77
CA GLN A 40 2.72 6.86 4.76
C GLN A 40 2.16 6.51 3.39
N TYR A 41 2.15 7.50 2.49
CA TYR A 41 1.67 7.38 1.11
C TYR A 41 2.69 7.91 0.11
N VAL A 42 2.52 7.55 -1.14
CA VAL A 42 3.17 8.15 -2.31
C VAL A 42 2.15 8.70 -3.28
N THR A 43 2.52 9.71 -4.05
CA THR A 43 1.73 10.19 -5.18
C THR A 43 2.25 9.56 -6.46
N LEU A 44 1.37 8.90 -7.19
CA LEU A 44 1.65 8.35 -8.51
C LEU A 44 1.19 9.33 -9.58
N ARG A 45 1.97 9.46 -10.64
CA ARG A 45 1.70 10.37 -11.74
C ARG A 45 1.96 9.69 -13.07
N ALA A 46 1.01 9.81 -14.00
CA ALA A 46 1.10 9.27 -15.34
C ALA A 46 0.40 10.17 -16.36
N LYS A 47 0.83 10.09 -17.62
CA LYS A 47 0.13 10.72 -18.73
C LYS A 47 -0.97 9.76 -19.22
N ILE A 48 -2.24 10.14 -19.03
CA ILE A 48 -3.40 9.33 -19.36
C ILE A 48 -4.28 10.12 -20.33
N LYS A 49 -4.52 9.58 -21.51
CA LYS A 49 -5.31 10.23 -22.59
C LYS A 49 -4.84 11.65 -22.93
N GLY A 50 -3.53 11.90 -22.82
CA GLY A 50 -2.93 13.21 -23.10
C GLY A 50 -2.71 14.09 -21.86
N ASP A 51 -3.45 13.89 -20.78
CA ASP A 51 -3.41 14.68 -19.55
C ASP A 51 -2.46 14.08 -18.50
N LEU A 52 -1.78 14.93 -17.76
CA LEU A 52 -0.95 14.53 -16.63
C LEU A 52 -1.85 14.36 -15.39
N VAL A 53 -2.05 13.11 -14.96
CA VAL A 53 -2.94 12.76 -13.84
C VAL A 53 -2.10 12.30 -12.65
N SER A 54 -2.37 12.89 -11.48
CA SER A 54 -1.69 12.54 -10.21
C SER A 54 -2.72 12.08 -9.17
N ARG A 55 -2.39 11.00 -8.43
CA ARG A 55 -3.21 10.51 -7.30
C ARG A 55 -2.31 9.94 -6.22
N SER A 56 -2.70 10.17 -4.97
CA SER A 56 -2.00 9.65 -3.79
C SER A 56 -2.57 8.31 -3.38
N TYR A 57 -1.67 7.38 -3.03
CA TYR A 57 -2.01 6.04 -2.56
C TYR A 57 -1.15 5.68 -1.36
N SER A 58 -1.79 5.19 -0.30
CA SER A 58 -1.07 4.71 0.88
C SER A 58 -0.19 3.52 0.53
N ILE A 59 1.00 3.49 1.11
CA ILE A 59 1.89 2.34 1.04
C ILE A 59 1.25 1.24 1.89
N CYS A 60 1.18 0.03 1.34
CA CYS A 60 0.55 -1.12 1.99
C CYS A 60 1.55 -2.21 2.40
N SER A 61 2.83 -2.07 2.06
CA SER A 61 3.92 -2.92 2.54
C SER A 61 4.46 -2.43 3.88
N SER A 62 5.04 -3.34 4.68
CA SER A 62 5.86 -2.94 5.84
C SER A 62 7.18 -2.32 5.37
N PRO A 63 7.70 -1.28 6.05
CA PRO A 63 9.04 -0.74 5.78
C PRO A 63 10.14 -1.80 5.82
N LYS A 64 9.99 -2.79 6.69
CA LYS A 64 10.96 -3.90 6.87
C LYS A 64 10.98 -4.90 5.71
N SER A 65 9.92 -4.90 4.87
CA SER A 65 9.86 -5.79 3.69
C SER A 65 10.85 -5.43 2.59
N GLY A 66 11.42 -4.22 2.61
CA GLY A 66 12.26 -3.70 1.55
C GLY A 66 11.52 -3.39 0.25
N LEU A 67 10.20 -3.47 0.23
CA LEU A 67 9.34 -3.22 -0.92
C LEU A 67 8.61 -1.89 -0.77
N LEU A 68 8.46 -1.17 -1.87
CA LEU A 68 7.48 -0.10 -2.00
C LEU A 68 6.27 -0.65 -2.75
N LYS A 69 5.16 -0.91 -2.03
CA LYS A 69 3.93 -1.47 -2.59
C LYS A 69 2.74 -0.57 -2.24
N VAL A 70 1.93 -0.27 -3.23
CA VAL A 70 0.63 0.41 -3.07
C VAL A 70 -0.48 -0.48 -3.61
N ALA A 71 -1.73 -0.23 -3.21
CA ALA A 71 -2.86 -0.91 -3.82
C ALA A 71 -3.94 0.10 -4.25
N ILE A 72 -4.56 -0.19 -5.39
CA ILE A 72 -5.44 0.73 -6.10
C ILE A 72 -6.73 0.01 -6.45
N LYS A 73 -7.82 0.46 -5.83
CA LYS A 73 -9.17 0.02 -6.19
C LYS A 73 -9.72 0.91 -7.31
N ALA A 74 -10.21 0.30 -8.37
CA ALA A 74 -10.91 0.99 -9.45
C ALA A 74 -12.19 1.66 -8.90
N ILE A 75 -12.43 2.88 -9.34
CA ILE A 75 -13.66 3.61 -9.02
C ILE A 75 -14.33 4.02 -10.33
N GLU A 76 -15.63 4.12 -10.30
CA GLU A 76 -16.40 4.55 -11.46
C GLU A 76 -15.88 5.92 -11.97
N ASN A 77 -15.61 6.00 -13.28
CA ASN A 77 -15.03 7.18 -13.95
C ASN A 77 -13.65 7.65 -13.42
N GLY A 78 -12.97 6.82 -12.65
CA GLY A 78 -11.65 7.13 -12.11
C GLY A 78 -10.55 7.00 -13.16
N LEU A 79 -9.98 8.12 -13.64
CA LEU A 79 -8.96 8.10 -14.70
C LEU A 79 -7.73 7.26 -14.31
N PHE A 80 -7.12 7.56 -13.17
CA PHE A 80 -5.89 6.87 -12.76
C PHE A 80 -6.17 5.46 -12.24
N SER A 81 -7.24 5.28 -11.44
CA SER A 81 -7.54 3.96 -10.86
C SER A 81 -7.90 2.93 -11.93
N ASN A 82 -8.66 3.32 -12.96
CA ASN A 82 -8.98 2.44 -14.08
C ASN A 82 -7.75 2.17 -14.96
N TYR A 83 -6.94 3.20 -15.25
CA TYR A 83 -5.66 3.00 -15.93
C TYR A 83 -4.75 1.99 -15.18
N ALA A 84 -4.65 2.09 -13.87
CA ALA A 84 -3.83 1.18 -13.06
C ALA A 84 -4.34 -0.26 -13.08
N ASN A 85 -5.67 -0.48 -13.15
CA ASN A 85 -6.27 -1.80 -13.16
C ASN A 85 -6.32 -2.43 -14.57
N GLU A 86 -6.45 -1.61 -15.64
CA GLU A 86 -6.75 -2.10 -16.99
C GLU A 86 -5.54 -2.06 -17.93
N ALA A 87 -4.73 -0.99 -17.83
CA ALA A 87 -3.72 -0.67 -18.83
C ALA A 87 -2.28 -0.78 -18.37
N LEU A 88 -2.00 -0.52 -17.09
CA LEU A 88 -0.64 -0.59 -16.53
C LEU A 88 -0.10 -2.02 -16.56
N ARG A 89 1.17 -2.17 -16.90
CA ARG A 89 1.85 -3.48 -17.00
C ARG A 89 3.14 -3.50 -16.22
N GLN A 90 3.56 -4.70 -15.83
CA GLN A 90 4.91 -4.93 -15.30
C GLN A 90 5.94 -4.46 -16.31
N GLY A 91 6.93 -3.71 -15.86
CA GLY A 91 7.98 -3.12 -16.68
C GLY A 91 7.72 -1.67 -17.07
N ASP A 92 6.48 -1.18 -16.98
CA ASP A 92 6.15 0.21 -17.24
C ASP A 92 6.84 1.15 -16.24
N LEU A 93 7.00 2.41 -16.65
CA LEU A 93 7.54 3.46 -15.81
C LEU A 93 6.41 4.36 -15.31
N LEU A 94 6.40 4.60 -14.00
CA LEU A 94 5.54 5.59 -13.37
C LEU A 94 6.38 6.64 -12.64
N GLU A 95 5.93 7.88 -12.64
CA GLU A 95 6.49 8.89 -11.76
C GLU A 95 5.89 8.71 -10.36
N VAL A 96 6.76 8.48 -9.40
CA VAL A 96 6.39 8.20 -8.00
C VAL A 96 7.04 9.26 -7.11
N SER A 97 6.26 9.92 -6.24
CA SER A 97 6.81 10.84 -5.27
C SER A 97 7.61 10.11 -4.19
N ILE A 98 8.50 10.81 -3.50
CA ILE A 98 9.01 10.32 -2.22
C ILE A 98 7.85 10.11 -1.23
N PRO A 99 7.98 9.18 -0.25
CA PRO A 99 6.95 8.92 0.75
C PRO A 99 6.67 10.15 1.63
N GLU A 100 5.38 10.37 1.93
CA GLU A 100 4.89 11.47 2.73
C GLU A 100 3.72 11.00 3.60
N GLY A 101 3.31 11.81 4.57
CA GLY A 101 2.10 11.57 5.38
C GLY A 101 2.36 11.62 6.88
N ARG A 102 1.27 11.87 7.63
CA ARG A 102 1.28 11.99 9.10
C ARG A 102 0.49 10.90 9.81
N PHE A 103 -0.27 10.10 9.08
CA PHE A 103 -0.90 8.91 9.62
C PHE A 103 0.14 7.79 9.66
N ILE A 104 0.89 7.73 10.76
CA ILE A 104 2.07 6.87 10.90
C ILE A 104 2.04 6.10 12.21
N TYR A 105 2.63 4.90 12.19
CA TYR A 105 2.97 4.10 13.37
C TYR A 105 4.49 4.08 13.52
N ARG A 106 4.99 4.35 14.72
CA ARG A 106 6.44 4.41 15.00
C ARG A 106 6.96 3.29 15.88
N GLY A 107 6.04 2.41 16.28
CA GLY A 107 6.36 1.36 17.23
C GLY A 107 6.46 1.84 18.68
N SER A 108 6.64 0.86 19.55
CA SER A 108 6.84 1.04 20.99
C SER A 108 7.72 -0.08 21.53
N GLU A 109 8.56 0.23 22.51
CA GLU A 109 9.34 -0.78 23.23
C GLU A 109 8.46 -1.68 24.11
N ASN A 110 7.26 -1.24 24.45
CA ASN A 110 6.31 -1.99 25.25
C ASN A 110 5.35 -2.79 24.36
N LYS A 111 4.76 -3.84 24.96
CA LYS A 111 3.63 -4.54 24.34
C LYS A 111 2.46 -3.56 24.10
N GLU A 112 1.94 -3.58 22.90
CA GLU A 112 0.78 -2.76 22.51
C GLU A 112 -0.38 -3.63 22.03
N THR A 113 -1.59 -3.16 22.29
CA THR A 113 -2.80 -3.64 21.61
C THR A 113 -3.30 -2.54 20.70
N LEU A 114 -3.21 -2.77 19.40
CA LEU A 114 -3.60 -1.83 18.36
C LEU A 114 -4.98 -2.20 17.81
N ILE A 115 -5.78 -1.20 17.51
CA ILE A 115 -7.09 -1.40 16.87
C ILE A 115 -7.07 -0.68 15.53
N GLY A 116 -7.15 -1.44 14.44
CA GLY A 116 -7.28 -0.93 13.07
C GLY A 116 -8.73 -0.98 12.62
N ILE A 117 -9.26 0.16 12.17
CA ILE A 117 -10.61 0.26 11.60
C ILE A 117 -10.48 0.73 10.16
N ALA A 118 -10.98 -0.08 9.21
CA ALA A 118 -10.89 0.21 7.78
C ALA A 118 -12.19 -0.12 7.04
N ALA A 119 -12.40 0.53 5.91
CA ALA A 119 -13.44 0.19 4.94
C ALA A 119 -12.88 0.24 3.52
N GLY A 120 -13.17 -0.79 2.72
CA GLY A 120 -12.72 -0.89 1.33
C GLY A 120 -11.22 -0.63 1.16
N SER A 121 -10.83 0.28 0.27
CA SER A 121 -9.41 0.62 0.02
C SER A 121 -8.71 1.33 1.19
N GLY A 122 -9.45 1.80 2.23
CA GLY A 122 -8.86 2.35 3.44
C GLY A 122 -8.02 1.36 4.24
N ILE A 123 -8.07 0.07 3.89
CA ILE A 123 -7.21 -0.97 4.44
C ILE A 123 -5.72 -0.77 4.13
N THR A 124 -5.37 -0.05 3.06
CA THR A 124 -3.99 0.02 2.57
C THR A 124 -2.98 0.53 3.60
N PRO A 125 -3.18 1.66 4.30
CA PRO A 125 -2.25 2.08 5.35
C PRO A 125 -2.29 1.13 6.57
N ILE A 126 -3.42 0.53 6.87
CA ILE A 126 -3.57 -0.41 7.99
C ILE A 126 -2.75 -1.68 7.72
N MET A 127 -2.71 -2.19 6.47
CA MET A 127 -1.85 -3.33 6.11
C MET A 127 -0.36 -3.03 6.32
N SER A 128 0.10 -1.83 6.02
CA SER A 128 1.46 -1.41 6.33
C SER A 128 1.73 -1.42 7.83
N ILE A 129 0.81 -0.87 8.61
CA ILE A 129 0.93 -0.73 10.06
C ILE A 129 0.86 -2.10 10.77
N VAL A 130 -0.10 -2.97 10.42
CA VAL A 130 -0.24 -4.27 11.08
C VAL A 130 0.97 -5.15 10.83
N ASN A 131 1.46 -5.20 9.58
CA ASN A 131 2.66 -5.97 9.25
C ASN A 131 3.90 -5.44 9.97
N ASP A 132 4.03 -4.12 10.14
CA ASP A 132 5.13 -3.50 10.84
C ASP A 132 5.05 -3.76 12.35
N ALA A 133 3.90 -3.50 12.97
CA ALA A 133 3.66 -3.64 14.40
C ALA A 133 3.86 -5.09 14.90
N LEU A 134 3.28 -6.07 14.19
CA LEU A 134 3.41 -7.49 14.56
C LEU A 134 4.84 -8.01 14.33
N SER A 135 5.55 -7.51 13.31
CA SER A 135 6.95 -7.88 13.07
C SER A 135 7.94 -7.19 14.01
N GLU A 136 7.56 -6.10 14.66
CA GLU A 136 8.42 -5.35 15.57
C GLU A 136 8.50 -6.00 16.96
N ASN A 137 7.36 -6.47 17.47
CA ASN A 137 7.26 -7.13 18.76
C ASN A 137 6.20 -8.25 18.65
N ASP A 138 6.62 -9.49 18.81
CA ASP A 138 5.79 -10.69 18.75
C ASP A 138 4.70 -10.75 19.85
N LYS A 139 4.81 -9.89 20.86
CA LYS A 139 3.79 -9.74 21.94
C LYS A 139 2.73 -8.71 21.59
N ASN A 140 2.89 -7.93 20.52
CA ASN A 140 1.88 -6.98 20.10
C ASN A 140 0.62 -7.73 19.64
N GLN A 141 -0.52 -7.14 19.93
CA GLN A 141 -1.83 -7.63 19.49
C GLN A 141 -2.45 -6.62 18.53
N PHE A 142 -3.14 -7.12 17.52
CA PHE A 142 -3.81 -6.26 16.55
C PHE A 142 -5.25 -6.71 16.31
N VAL A 143 -6.20 -5.85 16.65
CA VAL A 143 -7.62 -6.06 16.36
C VAL A 143 -7.96 -5.33 15.07
N LEU A 144 -8.37 -6.05 14.03
CA LEU A 144 -8.78 -5.46 12.75
C LEU A 144 -10.30 -5.52 12.59
N ILE A 145 -10.90 -4.34 12.42
CA ILE A 145 -12.32 -4.19 12.04
C ILE A 145 -12.33 -3.71 10.58
N TYR A 146 -12.73 -4.59 9.66
CA TYR A 146 -12.63 -4.31 8.23
C TYR A 146 -13.98 -4.52 7.52
N GLY A 147 -14.61 -3.41 7.11
CA GLY A 147 -15.88 -3.38 6.40
C GLY A 147 -15.71 -3.42 4.88
N ASN A 148 -16.46 -4.29 4.21
CA ASN A 148 -16.53 -4.39 2.74
C ASN A 148 -17.97 -4.63 2.29
N LYS A 149 -18.27 -4.37 1.02
CA LYS A 149 -19.61 -4.66 0.46
C LYS A 149 -19.88 -6.15 0.35
N THR A 150 -18.87 -6.89 -0.11
CA THR A 150 -18.91 -8.36 -0.25
C THR A 150 -17.55 -8.95 0.13
N ILE A 151 -17.50 -10.25 0.34
CA ILE A 151 -16.24 -10.99 0.58
C ILE A 151 -15.31 -10.83 -0.64
N GLY A 152 -15.83 -10.88 -1.85
CA GLY A 152 -15.05 -10.72 -3.10
C GLY A 152 -14.43 -9.32 -3.26
N ASP A 153 -14.94 -8.30 -2.54
CA ASP A 153 -14.39 -6.94 -2.51
C ASP A 153 -13.27 -6.75 -1.47
N THR A 154 -12.97 -7.78 -0.66
CA THR A 154 -12.02 -7.71 0.44
C THR A 154 -10.59 -7.76 -0.09
N MET A 155 -9.96 -6.59 -0.20
CA MET A 155 -8.55 -6.51 -0.56
C MET A 155 -7.67 -7.17 0.52
N PHE A 156 -6.58 -7.82 0.11
CA PHE A 156 -5.63 -8.52 1.00
C PHE A 156 -6.25 -9.64 1.85
N HIS A 157 -7.38 -10.22 1.42
CA HIS A 157 -8.06 -11.28 2.19
C HIS A 157 -7.09 -12.41 2.59
N SER A 158 -6.34 -12.96 1.63
CA SER A 158 -5.37 -14.02 1.89
C SER A 158 -4.26 -13.57 2.86
N GLU A 159 -3.72 -12.35 2.66
CA GLU A 159 -2.66 -11.80 3.52
C GLU A 159 -3.15 -11.58 4.97
N ILE A 160 -4.41 -11.19 5.14
CA ILE A 160 -5.05 -11.04 6.46
C ILE A 160 -5.23 -12.40 7.15
N GLU A 161 -5.68 -13.43 6.43
CA GLU A 161 -5.81 -14.79 6.98
C GLU A 161 -4.44 -15.40 7.33
N ASP A 162 -3.40 -15.13 6.53
CA ASP A 162 -2.03 -15.53 6.83
C ASP A 162 -1.50 -14.84 8.11
N LEU A 163 -1.77 -13.54 8.28
CA LEU A 163 -1.43 -12.81 9.51
C LEU A 163 -2.14 -13.40 10.74
N LYS A 164 -3.45 -13.64 10.63
CA LYS A 164 -4.23 -14.26 11.71
C LYS A 164 -3.72 -15.64 12.09
N SER A 165 -3.26 -16.42 11.10
CA SER A 165 -2.68 -17.74 11.34
C SER A 165 -1.29 -17.66 11.98
N SER A 166 -0.52 -16.64 11.65
CA SER A 166 0.84 -16.42 12.16
C SER A 166 0.87 -15.79 13.56
N TYR A 167 -0.18 -15.04 13.89
CA TYR A 167 -0.33 -14.30 15.16
C TYR A 167 -1.74 -14.59 15.73
N PRO A 168 -1.97 -15.80 16.30
CA PRO A 168 -3.31 -16.28 16.67
C PRO A 168 -3.91 -15.60 17.92
N ASP A 169 -3.14 -14.84 18.72
CA ASP A 169 -3.55 -14.22 20.00
C ASP A 169 -3.92 -12.74 19.90
#